data_f3b7dc93e6b627a59574f5a7202a05fd
#
_entry.id   f3b7dc93e6b627a59574f5a7202a05fd
#
_cell.length_a   1.000
_cell.length_b   1.000
_cell.length_c   1.000
_cell.angle_alpha   90.00
_cell.angle_beta   90.00
_cell.angle_gamma   90.00
#
_symmetry.space_group_name_H-M   'P 1'
#
loop_
_entity.id
_entity.type
_entity.pdbx_description
1 polymer ?
#
loop_
_entity_poly.entity_id
_entity_poly.type
_entity_poly.pdbx_seq_one_letter_code
_entity_poly.pdbx_strand_id
1 'polypeptide(L)'
;MLTVTSPNTVDWENMPLDEMAYGNAIDCDLTKRCGDLMVDELDYLGCLDLYENCLSLILPIMAEVENKGLLVDTDELNDIGSLLETEIERIENKMFTILPKGSFEKGEVNFASPKQLGEVMFSSKGLKMTPRMWSEKTGEPSTSEAHIKDLSKDLRRDKKANESRIEFLDCLLEYRKRVKQFKTYVNGIKSALEYNGDGRVYSQYNFATVVTGRLSCSAPQVKKRVEGKRGKVNKIFKKGVSFHTLPRPDEEGKDRVNIRDMFIADNGYTFLAADYSAAELRVLAHVSQEPNLIQAFKSGEDLHKYTASLVYGKTIDKITKKERQIAKSVSFLIVYGGGPEKLADQVGISIEEAKDVFFKFFKAYPGIKFWMEATAASIRE
;
A
#
# COMPACT_ATOMS: atom_id res chain seq x y z
N MET A 1 21.64 -30.03 27.46
CA MET A 1 21.17 -29.30 26.28
C MET A 1 19.75 -28.82 26.56
N LEU A 2 19.58 -27.55 26.92
CA LEU A 2 18.24 -26.96 27.10
C LEU A 2 17.61 -26.79 25.72
N THR A 3 16.82 -27.75 25.28
CA THR A 3 15.98 -27.65 24.11
C THR A 3 14.74 -26.87 24.48
N VAL A 4 14.74 -25.56 24.25
CA VAL A 4 13.52 -24.74 24.42
C VAL A 4 12.56 -25.09 23.29
N THR A 5 11.63 -26.00 23.57
CA THR A 5 10.63 -26.47 22.60
C THR A 5 9.58 -25.40 22.27
N SER A 6 9.42 -24.39 23.12
CA SER A 6 8.57 -23.21 22.85
C SER A 6 9.03 -22.01 23.70
N PRO A 7 9.47 -20.90 23.10
CA PRO A 7 9.86 -19.68 23.81
C PRO A 7 8.75 -19.09 24.70
N ASN A 8 7.49 -19.40 24.38
CA ASN A 8 6.33 -18.89 25.11
C ASN A 8 6.05 -19.64 26.43
N THR A 9 6.73 -20.77 26.68
CA THR A 9 6.55 -21.57 27.90
C THR A 9 7.68 -21.39 28.91
N VAL A 10 8.73 -20.63 28.56
CA VAL A 10 9.87 -20.36 29.43
C VAL A 10 9.52 -19.19 30.36
N ASP A 11 9.73 -19.37 31.65
CA ASP A 11 9.62 -18.29 32.66
C ASP A 11 10.95 -17.53 32.72
N TRP A 12 11.11 -16.57 31.81
CA TRP A 12 12.33 -15.76 31.69
C TRP A 12 12.60 -14.88 32.92
N GLU A 13 11.55 -14.51 33.66
CA GLU A 13 11.67 -13.65 34.86
C GLU A 13 12.33 -14.40 36.02
N ASN A 14 12.12 -15.71 36.12
CA ASN A 14 12.63 -16.56 37.21
C ASN A 14 13.76 -17.53 36.74
N MET A 15 14.27 -17.37 35.54
CA MET A 15 15.37 -18.19 35.05
C MET A 15 16.67 -17.89 35.81
N PRO A 16 17.40 -18.91 36.33
CA PRO A 16 18.72 -18.70 36.94
C PRO A 16 19.68 -17.97 36.00
N LEU A 17 20.47 -17.03 36.55
CA LEU A 17 21.35 -16.15 35.77
C LEU A 17 22.41 -16.95 35.01
N ASP A 18 22.92 -18.04 35.55
CA ASP A 18 23.89 -18.92 34.91
C ASP A 18 23.31 -19.68 33.75
N GLU A 19 22.05 -20.13 33.81
CA GLU A 19 21.35 -20.74 32.72
C GLU A 19 21.08 -19.72 31.58
N MET A 20 20.67 -18.50 31.93
CA MET A 20 20.46 -17.42 30.99
C MET A 20 21.78 -17.01 30.32
N ALA A 21 22.86 -16.85 31.09
CA ALA A 21 24.18 -16.53 30.56
C ALA A 21 24.72 -17.61 29.63
N TYR A 22 24.55 -18.89 29.98
CA TYR A 22 24.95 -20.01 29.13
C TYR A 22 24.16 -20.06 27.81
N GLY A 23 22.83 -19.88 27.88
CA GLY A 23 21.98 -19.80 26.68
C GLY A 23 22.40 -18.65 25.76
N ASN A 24 22.62 -17.47 26.32
CA ASN A 24 23.08 -16.31 25.56
C ASN A 24 24.48 -16.51 24.93
N ALA A 25 25.41 -17.18 25.65
CA ALA A 25 26.73 -17.50 25.10
C ALA A 25 26.65 -18.45 23.89
N ILE A 26 25.74 -19.46 23.93
CA ILE A 26 25.47 -20.33 22.78
C ILE A 26 24.91 -19.52 21.60
N ASP A 27 23.94 -18.64 21.87
CA ASP A 27 23.35 -17.80 20.81
C ASP A 27 24.39 -16.90 20.16
N CYS A 28 25.32 -16.32 20.93
CA CYS A 28 26.43 -15.53 20.42
C CYS A 28 27.39 -16.35 19.55
N ASP A 29 27.78 -17.54 20.01
CA ASP A 29 28.67 -18.45 19.26
C ASP A 29 28.03 -18.90 17.93
N LEU A 30 26.77 -19.33 17.99
CA LEU A 30 26.03 -19.74 16.78
C LEU A 30 25.84 -18.57 15.81
N THR A 31 25.48 -17.39 16.31
CA THR A 31 25.33 -16.20 15.48
C THR A 31 26.64 -15.84 14.78
N LYS A 32 27.77 -15.91 15.50
CA LYS A 32 29.08 -15.65 14.90
C LYS A 32 29.42 -16.64 13.78
N ARG A 33 29.26 -17.94 14.04
CA ARG A 33 29.52 -18.99 13.02
C ARG A 33 28.60 -18.85 11.81
N CYS A 34 27.31 -18.59 12.02
CA CYS A 34 26.38 -18.34 10.92
C CYS A 34 26.81 -17.08 10.12
N GLY A 35 27.22 -16.02 10.83
CA GLY A 35 27.70 -14.79 10.20
C GLY A 35 28.91 -15.04 9.29
N ASP A 36 29.90 -15.80 9.77
CA ASP A 36 31.10 -16.13 8.96
C ASP A 36 30.71 -16.89 7.68
N LEU A 37 29.87 -17.92 7.79
CA LEU A 37 29.37 -18.65 6.62
C LEU A 37 28.55 -17.80 5.65
N MET A 38 27.75 -16.86 6.17
CA MET A 38 26.97 -15.93 5.34
C MET A 38 27.86 -14.95 4.58
N VAL A 39 28.96 -14.49 5.17
CA VAL A 39 29.94 -13.61 4.49
C VAL A 39 30.59 -14.34 3.33
N ASP A 40 31.03 -15.61 3.53
CA ASP A 40 31.59 -16.43 2.47
C ASP A 40 30.58 -16.67 1.33
N GLU A 41 29.33 -16.90 1.67
CA GLU A 41 28.23 -17.06 0.67
C GLU A 41 27.98 -15.77 -0.10
N LEU A 42 27.96 -14.61 0.58
CA LEU A 42 27.78 -13.30 -0.06
C LEU A 42 28.92 -12.96 -1.01
N ASP A 43 30.14 -13.32 -0.68
CA ASP A 43 31.31 -13.16 -1.55
C ASP A 43 31.19 -14.06 -2.78
N TYR A 44 30.86 -15.33 -2.59
CA TYR A 44 30.62 -16.28 -3.69
C TYR A 44 29.52 -15.82 -4.65
N LEU A 45 28.44 -15.21 -4.13
CA LEU A 45 27.33 -14.65 -4.91
C LEU A 45 27.64 -13.26 -5.52
N GLY A 46 28.80 -12.68 -5.23
CA GLY A 46 29.15 -11.31 -5.67
C GLY A 46 28.31 -10.20 -5.04
N CYS A 47 27.74 -10.45 -3.87
CA CYS A 47 26.86 -9.53 -3.14
C CYS A 47 27.51 -8.89 -1.91
N LEU A 48 28.75 -9.26 -1.59
CA LEU A 48 29.44 -8.79 -0.37
C LEU A 48 29.64 -7.26 -0.37
N ASP A 49 30.05 -6.69 -1.49
CA ASP A 49 30.19 -5.22 -1.64
C ASP A 49 28.88 -4.47 -1.38
N LEU A 50 27.76 -4.98 -1.93
CA LEU A 50 26.45 -4.42 -1.66
C LEU A 50 26.07 -4.48 -0.16
N TYR A 51 26.41 -5.60 0.48
CA TYR A 51 26.14 -5.77 1.92
C TYR A 51 27.00 -4.81 2.75
N GLU A 52 28.31 -4.77 2.55
CA GLU A 52 29.24 -3.98 3.37
C GLU A 52 29.12 -2.47 3.12
N ASN A 53 29.05 -2.06 1.85
CA ASN A 53 29.11 -0.65 1.45
C ASN A 53 27.73 0.01 1.25
N CYS A 54 26.64 -0.73 1.41
CA CYS A 54 25.29 -0.18 1.32
C CYS A 54 24.40 -0.64 2.48
N LEU A 55 24.08 -1.93 2.57
CA LEU A 55 23.05 -2.41 3.49
C LEU A 55 23.46 -2.28 4.95
N SER A 56 24.68 -2.68 5.31
CA SER A 56 25.18 -2.59 6.69
C SER A 56 25.29 -1.15 7.19
N LEU A 57 25.62 -0.20 6.30
CA LEU A 57 25.71 1.23 6.63
C LEU A 57 24.34 1.88 6.85
N ILE A 58 23.29 1.36 6.23
CA ILE A 58 21.91 1.88 6.40
C ILE A 58 21.30 1.39 7.72
N LEU A 59 21.68 0.23 8.23
CA LEU A 59 21.07 -0.37 9.42
C LEU A 59 21.08 0.56 10.66
N PRO A 60 22.19 1.20 11.05
CA PRO A 60 22.21 2.14 12.17
C PRO A 60 21.27 3.34 11.95
N ILE A 61 21.23 3.87 10.73
CA ILE A 61 20.35 4.99 10.36
C ILE A 61 18.88 4.58 10.50
N MET A 62 18.52 3.39 10.04
CA MET A 62 17.15 2.90 10.16
C MET A 62 16.76 2.59 11.60
N ALA A 63 17.69 2.08 12.40
CA ALA A 63 17.45 1.91 13.84
C ALA A 63 17.16 3.25 14.54
N GLU A 64 17.87 4.32 14.17
CA GLU A 64 17.62 5.67 14.67
C GLU A 64 16.25 6.19 14.21
N VAL A 65 15.90 6.02 12.93
CA VAL A 65 14.58 6.39 12.39
C VAL A 65 13.43 5.65 13.10
N GLU A 66 13.58 4.34 13.32
CA GLU A 66 12.59 3.53 14.04
C GLU A 66 12.43 3.97 15.51
N ASN A 67 13.53 4.29 16.18
CA ASN A 67 13.52 4.71 17.57
C ASN A 67 13.04 6.16 17.74
N LYS A 68 13.21 7.02 16.75
CA LYS A 68 12.75 8.41 16.84
C LYS A 68 11.23 8.53 16.69
N GLY A 69 10.63 7.78 15.78
CA GLY A 69 9.20 7.86 15.47
C GLY A 69 8.76 9.25 15.00
N LEU A 70 7.44 9.46 14.89
CA LEU A 70 6.82 10.73 14.53
C LEU A 70 5.95 11.26 15.65
N LEU A 71 6.08 12.54 15.95
CA LEU A 71 5.25 13.27 16.88
C LEU A 71 3.85 13.47 16.28
N VAL A 72 2.81 13.33 17.09
CA VAL A 72 1.41 13.45 16.67
C VAL A 72 0.76 14.64 17.38
N ASP A 73 0.12 15.50 16.59
CA ASP A 73 -0.80 16.50 17.07
C ASP A 73 -2.11 15.81 17.47
N THR A 74 -2.39 15.78 18.77
CA THR A 74 -3.56 15.10 19.33
C THR A 74 -4.86 15.84 19.06
N ASP A 75 -4.82 17.15 18.91
CA ASP A 75 -6.00 17.97 18.61
C ASP A 75 -6.40 17.73 17.14
N GLU A 76 -5.46 17.81 16.21
CA GLU A 76 -5.69 17.48 14.80
C GLU A 76 -6.14 16.03 14.61
N LEU A 77 -5.56 15.07 15.37
CA LEU A 77 -6.00 13.67 15.38
C LEU A 77 -7.46 13.52 15.80
N ASN A 78 -7.92 14.29 16.80
CA ASN A 78 -9.30 14.27 17.27
C ASN A 78 -10.24 14.95 16.25
N ASP A 79 -9.84 16.05 15.65
CA ASP A 79 -10.62 16.77 14.66
C ASP A 79 -10.82 15.91 13.40
N ILE A 80 -9.77 15.29 12.88
CA ILE A 80 -9.85 14.32 11.79
C ILE A 80 -10.74 13.13 12.18
N GLY A 81 -10.63 12.64 13.41
CA GLY A 81 -11.48 11.57 13.94
C GLY A 81 -12.96 11.92 13.88
N SER A 82 -13.34 13.08 14.41
CA SER A 82 -14.72 13.57 14.45
C SER A 82 -15.29 13.82 13.05
N LEU A 83 -14.46 14.38 12.15
CA LEU A 83 -14.83 14.57 10.74
C LEU A 83 -15.10 13.24 10.05
N LEU A 84 -14.25 12.24 10.26
CA LEU A 84 -14.45 10.90 9.69
C LEU A 84 -15.70 10.20 10.22
N GLU A 85 -15.99 10.31 11.52
CA GLU A 85 -17.22 9.76 12.10
C GLU A 85 -18.46 10.38 11.45
N THR A 86 -18.48 11.70 11.32
CA THR A 86 -19.57 12.44 10.67
C THR A 86 -19.74 12.00 9.20
N GLU A 87 -18.64 11.88 8.46
CA GLU A 87 -18.67 11.45 7.07
C GLU A 87 -19.14 9.99 6.92
N ILE A 88 -18.67 9.09 7.78
CA ILE A 88 -19.11 7.68 7.80
C ILE A 88 -20.62 7.61 8.04
N GLU A 89 -21.12 8.32 9.02
CA GLU A 89 -22.56 8.35 9.32
C GLU A 89 -23.38 8.94 8.17
N ARG A 90 -22.91 10.03 7.56
CA ARG A 90 -23.56 10.63 6.38
C ARG A 90 -23.66 9.65 5.21
N ILE A 91 -22.53 8.94 4.90
CA ILE A 91 -22.50 7.96 3.81
C ILE A 91 -23.41 6.76 4.14
N GLU A 92 -23.37 6.27 5.38
CA GLU A 92 -24.20 5.14 5.83
C GLU A 92 -25.69 5.49 5.73
N ASN A 93 -26.10 6.66 6.21
CA ASN A 93 -27.47 7.14 6.06
C ASN A 93 -27.89 7.20 4.58
N LYS A 94 -27.02 7.73 3.72
CA LYS A 94 -27.26 7.78 2.28
C LYS A 94 -27.44 6.36 1.70
N MET A 95 -26.60 5.39 2.08
CA MET A 95 -26.73 4.01 1.62
C MET A 95 -28.09 3.41 2.01
N PHE A 96 -28.58 3.68 3.23
CA PHE A 96 -29.92 3.22 3.65
C PHE A 96 -31.04 3.87 2.84
N THR A 97 -30.94 5.15 2.43
CA THR A 97 -31.97 5.80 1.59
C THR A 97 -32.05 5.25 0.17
N ILE A 98 -30.97 4.65 -0.33
CA ILE A 98 -30.92 4.04 -1.66
C ILE A 98 -31.58 2.63 -1.65
N LEU A 99 -31.64 1.96 -0.50
CA LEU A 99 -32.20 0.63 -0.40
C LEU A 99 -33.72 0.63 -0.64
N PRO A 100 -34.30 -0.49 -1.13
CA PRO A 100 -35.74 -0.61 -1.30
C PRO A 100 -36.46 -0.37 0.02
N LYS A 101 -37.57 0.37 0.01
CA LYS A 101 -38.37 0.66 1.20
C LYS A 101 -38.80 -0.63 1.92
N GLY A 102 -38.60 -0.68 3.23
CA GLY A 102 -38.94 -1.84 4.07
C GLY A 102 -38.03 -3.06 3.88
N SER A 103 -36.87 -2.89 3.20
CA SER A 103 -35.92 -3.99 3.03
C SER A 103 -34.99 -4.17 4.24
N PHE A 104 -34.33 -3.11 4.65
CA PHE A 104 -33.37 -3.10 5.76
C PHE A 104 -33.45 -1.77 6.49
N GLU A 105 -33.39 -1.81 7.83
CA GLU A 105 -33.40 -0.61 8.67
C GLU A 105 -32.02 -0.30 9.22
N LYS A 106 -31.79 0.98 9.60
CA LYS A 106 -30.57 1.42 10.25
C LYS A 106 -30.40 0.67 11.57
N GLY A 107 -29.23 0.05 11.75
CA GLY A 107 -28.92 -0.80 12.91
C GLY A 107 -29.13 -2.30 12.69
N GLU A 108 -29.93 -2.73 11.68
CA GLU A 108 -30.08 -4.15 11.34
C GLU A 108 -28.92 -4.69 10.51
N VAL A 109 -28.25 -3.82 9.73
CA VAL A 109 -27.20 -4.20 8.79
C VAL A 109 -25.89 -3.47 9.10
N ASN A 110 -24.82 -4.25 9.18
CA ASN A 110 -23.46 -3.75 9.22
C ASN A 110 -22.81 -3.91 7.84
N PHE A 111 -22.67 -2.82 7.10
CA PHE A 111 -22.01 -2.80 5.78
C PHE A 111 -20.53 -3.21 5.80
N ALA A 112 -19.89 -3.24 6.96
CA ALA A 112 -18.56 -3.80 7.14
C ALA A 112 -18.55 -5.34 7.23
N SER A 113 -19.70 -5.99 7.45
CA SER A 113 -19.83 -7.45 7.46
C SER A 113 -20.01 -7.99 6.04
N PRO A 114 -19.08 -8.81 5.50
CA PRO A 114 -19.23 -9.36 4.15
C PRO A 114 -20.54 -10.14 3.93
N LYS A 115 -20.99 -10.89 4.94
CA LYS A 115 -22.23 -11.69 4.87
C LYS A 115 -23.46 -10.80 4.75
N GLN A 116 -23.60 -9.82 5.66
CA GLN A 116 -24.75 -8.92 5.66
C GLN A 116 -24.77 -8.01 4.43
N LEU A 117 -23.61 -7.52 4.01
CA LEU A 117 -23.47 -6.77 2.79
C LEU A 117 -23.85 -7.60 1.55
N GLY A 118 -23.47 -8.89 1.52
CA GLY A 118 -23.90 -9.82 0.47
C GLY A 118 -25.41 -9.96 0.38
N GLU A 119 -26.11 -10.01 1.51
CA GLU A 119 -27.58 -10.04 1.56
C GLU A 119 -28.17 -8.73 1.00
N VAL A 120 -27.62 -7.58 1.34
CA VAL A 120 -28.04 -6.28 0.81
C VAL A 120 -27.84 -6.18 -0.71
N MET A 121 -26.72 -6.64 -1.21
CA MET A 121 -26.39 -6.50 -2.63
C MET A 121 -27.13 -7.49 -3.53
N PHE A 122 -27.23 -8.75 -3.12
CA PHE A 122 -27.58 -9.85 -4.01
C PHE A 122 -28.95 -10.47 -3.74
N SER A 123 -29.53 -10.34 -2.53
CA SER A 123 -30.81 -10.96 -2.21
C SER A 123 -31.99 -10.31 -2.93
N SER A 124 -33.13 -11.06 -2.98
CA SER A 124 -34.41 -10.56 -3.51
C SER A 124 -34.98 -9.41 -2.68
N LYS A 125 -34.67 -9.35 -1.39
CA LYS A 125 -35.05 -8.26 -0.48
C LYS A 125 -34.19 -6.99 -0.71
N GLY A 126 -32.95 -7.16 -1.16
CA GLY A 126 -31.97 -6.07 -1.38
C GLY A 126 -31.99 -5.50 -2.80
N LEU A 127 -30.80 -5.16 -3.29
CA LEU A 127 -30.60 -4.50 -4.57
C LEU A 127 -30.68 -5.43 -5.79
N LYS A 128 -30.79 -6.74 -5.57
CA LYS A 128 -30.95 -7.77 -6.62
C LYS A 128 -29.87 -7.69 -7.71
N MET A 129 -28.63 -7.41 -7.31
CA MET A 129 -27.49 -7.44 -8.24
C MET A 129 -27.13 -8.89 -8.56
N THR A 130 -26.65 -9.16 -9.77
CA THR A 130 -26.15 -10.48 -10.14
C THR A 130 -24.69 -10.61 -9.75
N PRO A 131 -24.30 -11.53 -8.84
CA PRO A 131 -22.92 -11.72 -8.48
C PRO A 131 -22.11 -12.26 -9.67
N ARG A 132 -20.87 -11.82 -9.79
CA ARG A 132 -19.92 -12.22 -10.86
C ARG A 132 -18.66 -12.89 -10.31
N MET A 133 -18.40 -12.74 -9.02
CA MET A 133 -17.27 -13.36 -8.32
C MET A 133 -17.76 -14.00 -7.03
N TRP A 134 -17.14 -15.11 -6.68
CA TRP A 134 -17.42 -15.87 -5.46
C TRP A 134 -16.17 -16.00 -4.62
N SER A 135 -16.34 -16.13 -3.32
CA SER A 135 -15.26 -16.39 -2.37
C SER A 135 -14.84 -17.86 -2.47
N GLU A 136 -13.58 -18.13 -2.76
CA GLU A 136 -13.03 -19.50 -2.79
C GLU A 136 -13.13 -20.20 -1.43
N LYS A 137 -13.13 -19.43 -0.33
CA LYS A 137 -13.18 -19.97 1.04
C LYS A 137 -14.57 -20.36 1.51
N THR A 138 -15.60 -19.62 1.08
CA THR A 138 -16.97 -19.80 1.61
C THR A 138 -17.99 -20.20 0.55
N GLY A 139 -17.65 -20.10 -0.74
CA GLY A 139 -18.60 -20.31 -1.84
C GLY A 139 -19.68 -19.22 -1.98
N GLU A 140 -19.68 -18.23 -1.10
CA GLU A 140 -20.63 -17.12 -1.12
C GLU A 140 -20.24 -16.04 -2.13
N PRO A 141 -21.21 -15.24 -2.64
CA PRO A 141 -20.90 -14.11 -3.49
C PRO A 141 -19.88 -13.15 -2.83
N SER A 142 -18.80 -12.85 -3.53
CA SER A 142 -17.76 -11.98 -3.01
C SER A 142 -18.26 -10.55 -2.87
N THR A 143 -17.88 -9.88 -1.78
CA THR A 143 -18.06 -8.43 -1.58
C THR A 143 -16.72 -7.69 -1.60
N SER A 144 -15.68 -8.28 -2.20
CA SER A 144 -14.36 -7.65 -2.32
C SER A 144 -14.42 -6.35 -3.13
N GLU A 145 -13.45 -5.47 -2.93
CA GLU A 145 -13.36 -4.21 -3.65
C GLU A 145 -13.22 -4.43 -5.17
N ALA A 146 -12.48 -5.46 -5.58
CA ALA A 146 -12.33 -5.84 -6.98
C ALA A 146 -13.69 -6.20 -7.61
N HIS A 147 -14.50 -7.02 -6.92
CA HIS A 147 -15.84 -7.38 -7.38
C HIS A 147 -16.79 -6.18 -7.44
N ILE A 148 -16.76 -5.30 -6.44
CA ILE A 148 -17.58 -4.07 -6.42
C ILE A 148 -17.24 -3.17 -7.61
N LYS A 149 -15.95 -3.00 -7.92
CA LYS A 149 -15.49 -2.22 -9.08
C LYS A 149 -15.92 -2.86 -10.41
N ASP A 150 -15.84 -4.18 -10.53
CA ASP A 150 -16.29 -4.91 -11.71
C ASP A 150 -17.82 -4.79 -11.91
N LEU A 151 -18.60 -4.96 -10.84
CA LEU A 151 -20.05 -4.74 -10.88
C LEU A 151 -20.39 -3.29 -11.27
N SER A 152 -19.72 -2.29 -10.69
CA SER A 152 -19.95 -0.90 -11.04
C SER A 152 -19.65 -0.61 -12.50
N LYS A 153 -18.58 -1.19 -13.07
CA LYS A 153 -18.21 -1.06 -14.48
C LYS A 153 -19.28 -1.67 -15.40
N ASP A 154 -19.80 -2.83 -15.05
CA ASP A 154 -20.84 -3.52 -15.82
C ASP A 154 -22.18 -2.77 -15.79
N LEU A 155 -22.63 -2.36 -14.60
CA LEU A 155 -23.88 -1.62 -14.42
C LEU A 155 -23.88 -0.26 -15.12
N ARG A 156 -22.72 0.37 -15.29
CA ARG A 156 -22.58 1.66 -16.01
C ARG A 156 -22.79 1.55 -17.51
N ARG A 157 -22.85 0.34 -18.09
CA ARG A 157 -23.24 0.12 -19.51
C ARG A 157 -24.69 0.52 -19.78
N ASP A 158 -25.59 0.34 -18.81
CA ASP A 158 -26.94 0.86 -18.82
C ASP A 158 -27.21 1.68 -17.54
N LYS A 159 -26.69 2.91 -17.56
CA LYS A 159 -26.70 3.79 -16.40
C LYS A 159 -28.11 4.12 -15.92
N LYS A 160 -29.06 4.33 -16.84
CA LYS A 160 -30.44 4.71 -16.48
C LYS A 160 -31.16 3.60 -15.70
N ALA A 161 -31.03 2.36 -16.15
CA ALA A 161 -31.68 1.22 -15.49
C ALA A 161 -31.03 0.85 -14.13
N ASN A 162 -29.78 1.31 -13.88
CA ASN A 162 -29.01 0.88 -12.74
C ASN A 162 -28.52 2.03 -11.83
N GLU A 163 -29.13 3.22 -11.93
CA GLU A 163 -28.68 4.43 -11.23
C GLU A 163 -28.51 4.24 -9.71
N SER A 164 -29.55 3.72 -9.03
CA SER A 164 -29.52 3.45 -7.59
C SER A 164 -28.46 2.41 -7.20
N ARG A 165 -28.26 1.36 -8.01
CA ARG A 165 -27.24 0.34 -7.76
C ARG A 165 -25.83 0.91 -7.89
N ILE A 166 -25.60 1.72 -8.91
CA ILE A 166 -24.31 2.39 -9.14
C ILE A 166 -24.02 3.35 -7.98
N GLU A 167 -25.00 4.16 -7.60
CA GLU A 167 -24.87 5.10 -6.48
C GLU A 167 -24.57 4.37 -5.16
N PHE A 168 -25.23 3.22 -4.90
CA PHE A 168 -24.94 2.40 -3.73
C PHE A 168 -23.48 1.89 -3.74
N LEU A 169 -23.00 1.38 -4.89
CA LEU A 169 -21.63 0.87 -5.00
C LEU A 169 -20.58 1.99 -4.83
N ASP A 170 -20.86 3.17 -5.36
CA ASP A 170 -19.97 4.34 -5.20
C ASP A 170 -19.93 4.76 -3.71
N CYS A 171 -21.08 4.85 -3.05
CA CYS A 171 -21.16 5.11 -1.61
C CYS A 171 -20.44 4.02 -0.78
N LEU A 172 -20.57 2.75 -1.15
CA LEU A 172 -19.92 1.64 -0.46
C LEU A 172 -18.39 1.71 -0.56
N LEU A 173 -17.84 2.07 -1.71
CA LEU A 173 -16.40 2.26 -1.88
C LEU A 173 -15.89 3.43 -1.01
N GLU A 174 -16.63 4.53 -0.98
CA GLU A 174 -16.31 5.69 -0.14
C GLU A 174 -16.43 5.33 1.35
N TYR A 175 -17.51 4.67 1.77
CA TYR A 175 -17.70 4.17 3.13
C TYR A 175 -16.51 3.34 3.59
N ARG A 176 -16.08 2.36 2.79
CA ARG A 176 -14.93 1.52 3.11
C ARG A 176 -13.63 2.30 3.24
N LYS A 177 -13.42 3.29 2.36
CA LYS A 177 -12.27 4.19 2.44
C LYS A 177 -12.26 4.92 3.79
N ARG A 178 -13.39 5.54 4.18
CA ARG A 178 -13.53 6.30 5.44
C ARG A 178 -13.41 5.41 6.68
N VAL A 179 -14.08 4.26 6.68
CA VAL A 179 -13.98 3.29 7.79
C VAL A 179 -12.54 2.78 7.95
N LYS A 180 -11.82 2.53 6.86
CA LYS A 180 -10.40 2.16 6.92
C LYS A 180 -9.56 3.31 7.49
N GLN A 181 -9.76 4.54 7.03
CA GLN A 181 -9.07 5.72 7.55
C GLN A 181 -9.29 5.86 9.06
N PHE A 182 -10.52 5.76 9.51
CA PHE A 182 -10.89 5.87 10.92
C PHE A 182 -10.32 4.72 11.77
N LYS A 183 -10.62 3.47 11.41
CA LYS A 183 -10.22 2.30 12.22
C LYS A 183 -8.71 2.04 12.20
N THR A 184 -8.08 2.17 11.04
CA THR A 184 -6.66 1.79 10.89
C THR A 184 -5.74 2.92 11.36
N TYR A 185 -6.05 4.16 10.99
CA TYR A 185 -5.16 5.28 11.29
C TYR A 185 -5.59 6.03 12.54
N VAL A 186 -6.80 6.57 12.62
CA VAL A 186 -7.21 7.36 13.79
C VAL A 186 -7.18 6.49 15.06
N ASN A 187 -7.95 5.39 15.09
CA ASN A 187 -7.99 4.51 16.26
C ASN A 187 -6.67 3.77 16.50
N GLY A 188 -5.98 3.39 15.42
CA GLY A 188 -4.66 2.76 15.51
C GLY A 188 -3.62 3.68 16.14
N ILE A 189 -3.60 4.95 15.76
CA ILE A 189 -2.71 5.97 16.31
C ILE A 189 -3.09 6.30 17.75
N LYS A 190 -4.37 6.53 18.06
CA LYS A 190 -4.85 6.74 19.44
C LYS A 190 -4.39 5.62 20.40
N SER A 191 -4.59 4.37 19.99
CA SER A 191 -4.16 3.21 20.79
C SER A 191 -2.63 3.12 20.92
N ALA A 192 -1.89 3.54 19.90
CA ALA A 192 -0.43 3.56 19.96
C ALA A 192 0.09 4.67 20.90
N LEU A 193 -0.49 5.87 20.84
CA LEU A 193 -0.14 6.98 21.73
C LEU A 193 -0.43 6.64 23.20
N GLU A 194 -1.59 6.02 23.46
CA GLU A 194 -1.94 5.53 24.82
C GLU A 194 -0.92 4.50 25.33
N TYR A 195 -0.46 3.61 24.46
CA TYR A 195 0.53 2.60 24.81
C TYR A 195 1.93 3.19 25.01
N ASN A 196 2.37 4.10 24.15
CA ASN A 196 3.73 4.66 24.15
C ASN A 196 3.91 5.71 25.26
N GLY A 197 2.93 6.59 25.47
CA GLY A 197 2.95 7.63 26.51
C GLY A 197 3.88 8.81 26.25
N ASP A 198 4.51 8.89 25.06
CA ASP A 198 5.51 9.91 24.69
C ASP A 198 5.04 10.86 23.58
N GLY A 199 3.76 10.74 23.16
CA GLY A 199 3.18 11.54 22.07
C GLY A 199 3.62 11.11 20.68
N ARG A 200 4.30 9.96 20.54
CA ARG A 200 4.86 9.50 19.27
C ARG A 200 4.28 8.18 18.82
N VAL A 201 4.33 7.98 17.52
CA VAL A 201 4.04 6.69 16.88
C VAL A 201 5.24 6.23 16.08
N TYR A 202 5.36 4.92 15.96
CA TYR A 202 6.54 4.27 15.39
C TYR A 202 6.16 3.40 14.20
N SER A 203 7.12 3.19 13.32
CA SER A 203 7.06 2.21 12.23
C SER A 203 8.29 1.34 12.28
N GLN A 204 8.17 0.12 11.80
CA GLN A 204 9.28 -0.81 11.62
C GLN A 204 9.55 -1.01 10.13
N TYR A 205 10.82 -0.98 9.74
CA TYR A 205 11.25 -1.13 8.35
C TYR A 205 12.00 -2.45 8.16
N ASN A 206 11.66 -3.16 7.08
CA ASN A 206 12.27 -4.44 6.75
C ASN A 206 12.97 -4.35 5.40
N PHE A 207 14.22 -4.81 5.34
CA PHE A 207 15.08 -4.74 4.16
C PHE A 207 14.91 -5.96 3.24
N ALA A 208 14.60 -7.12 3.79
CA ALA A 208 14.62 -8.40 3.09
C ALA A 208 13.23 -8.91 2.64
N THR A 209 12.16 -8.12 2.81
CA THR A 209 10.81 -8.59 2.52
C THR A 209 10.44 -8.43 1.05
N VAL A 210 10.99 -7.41 0.37
CA VAL A 210 10.65 -7.09 -1.01
C VAL A 210 11.78 -7.51 -1.93
N VAL A 211 11.48 -8.38 -2.91
CA VAL A 211 12.46 -8.93 -3.86
C VAL A 211 13.23 -7.85 -4.65
N THR A 212 12.61 -6.69 -4.85
CA THR A 212 13.23 -5.56 -5.58
C THR A 212 14.16 -4.71 -4.72
N GLY A 213 14.44 -5.09 -3.46
CA GLY A 213 15.28 -4.32 -2.54
C GLY A 213 14.61 -3.06 -1.96
N ARG A 214 13.32 -2.82 -2.21
CA ARG A 214 12.59 -1.75 -1.55
C ARG A 214 12.36 -2.07 -0.09
N LEU A 215 12.39 -1.04 0.77
CA LEU A 215 11.96 -1.19 2.16
C LEU A 215 10.47 -1.50 2.23
N SER A 216 10.10 -2.45 3.04
CA SER A 216 8.72 -2.59 3.49
C SER A 216 8.56 -1.97 4.87
N CYS A 217 7.33 -1.59 5.22
CA CYS A 217 7.04 -0.92 6.47
C CYS A 217 5.83 -1.56 7.15
N SER A 218 5.95 -1.81 8.44
CA SER A 218 4.89 -2.41 9.26
C SER A 218 4.71 -1.63 10.56
N ALA A 219 3.56 -1.83 11.21
CA ALA A 219 3.33 -1.35 12.57
C ALA A 219 4.10 -2.24 13.56
N PRO A 220 5.02 -1.71 14.38
CA PRO A 220 5.70 -2.49 15.39
C PRO A 220 4.70 -3.00 16.42
N GLN A 221 4.85 -4.26 16.82
CA GLN A 221 3.93 -4.95 17.72
C GLN A 221 4.68 -5.47 18.95
N VAL A 222 4.04 -5.33 20.11
CA VAL A 222 4.53 -5.88 21.38
C VAL A 222 3.49 -6.85 21.93
N LYS A 223 3.90 -8.08 22.21
CA LYS A 223 3.07 -9.06 22.90
C LYS A 223 3.30 -8.91 24.41
N LYS A 224 2.25 -8.64 25.17
CA LYS A 224 2.29 -8.62 26.64
C LYS A 224 1.30 -9.61 27.20
N ARG A 225 1.69 -10.25 28.30
CA ARG A 225 0.80 -11.08 29.08
C ARG A 225 0.04 -10.19 30.06
N VAL A 226 -1.27 -10.12 29.90
CA VAL A 226 -2.16 -9.26 30.68
C VAL A 226 -3.20 -10.10 31.43
N GLU A 227 -3.70 -9.60 32.54
CA GLU A 227 -4.82 -10.22 33.28
C GLU A 227 -6.07 -10.19 32.41
N GLY A 228 -6.67 -11.35 32.19
CA GLY A 228 -7.95 -11.52 31.50
C GLY A 228 -9.02 -12.11 32.38
N LYS A 229 -10.26 -12.16 31.97
CA LYS A 229 -11.39 -12.68 32.72
C LYS A 229 -11.23 -14.14 33.22
N ARG A 230 -10.38 -14.94 32.58
CA ARG A 230 -10.13 -16.36 32.89
C ARG A 230 -8.64 -16.66 33.13
N GLY A 231 -7.85 -15.68 33.60
CA GLY A 231 -6.40 -15.78 33.80
C GLY A 231 -5.59 -14.98 32.76
N LYS A 232 -4.27 -15.09 32.81
CA LYS A 232 -3.35 -14.31 31.94
C LYS A 232 -3.52 -14.68 30.48
N VAL A 233 -3.72 -13.68 29.62
CA VAL A 233 -3.84 -13.82 28.16
C VAL A 233 -2.78 -13.00 27.43
N ASN A 234 -2.31 -13.46 26.30
CA ASN A 234 -1.40 -12.70 25.46
C ASN A 234 -2.19 -11.62 24.70
N LYS A 235 -1.88 -10.35 24.93
CA LYS A 235 -2.44 -9.22 24.20
C LYS A 235 -1.37 -8.58 23.32
N ILE A 236 -1.74 -8.27 22.08
CA ILE A 236 -0.86 -7.59 21.13
C ILE A 236 -1.17 -6.09 21.18
N PHE A 237 -0.15 -5.30 21.44
CA PHE A 237 -0.19 -3.85 21.38
C PHE A 237 0.59 -3.38 20.16
N LYS A 238 0.10 -2.35 19.48
CA LYS A 238 0.80 -1.69 18.37
C LYS A 238 1.41 -0.40 18.89
N LYS A 239 2.68 -0.15 18.55
CA LYS A 239 3.37 1.11 18.88
C LYS A 239 3.14 2.21 17.82
N GLY A 240 2.46 1.90 16.74
CA GLY A 240 2.20 2.84 15.66
C GLY A 240 1.52 2.20 14.47
N VAL A 241 1.79 2.76 13.30
CA VAL A 241 1.18 2.37 12.02
C VAL A 241 2.26 2.20 10.96
N SER A 242 1.92 1.53 9.85
CA SER A 242 2.81 1.51 8.69
C SER A 242 2.78 2.86 7.96
N PHE A 243 3.87 3.62 8.01
CA PHE A 243 3.94 4.94 7.34
C PHE A 243 3.86 4.83 5.81
N HIS A 244 4.31 3.72 5.21
CA HIS A 244 4.18 3.50 3.76
C HIS A 244 2.72 3.37 3.29
N THR A 245 1.80 3.02 4.19
CA THR A 245 0.38 2.84 3.85
C THR A 245 -0.50 4.04 4.19
N LEU A 246 0.08 5.12 4.71
CA LEU A 246 -0.65 6.36 4.96
C LEU A 246 -1.26 6.88 3.65
N PRO A 247 -2.56 7.19 3.63
CA PRO A 247 -3.22 7.72 2.44
C PRO A 247 -2.51 8.96 1.92
N ARG A 248 -2.43 9.08 0.60
CA ARG A 248 -1.98 10.34 -0.01
C ARG A 248 -3.07 11.40 0.14
N PRO A 249 -2.71 12.66 0.37
CA PRO A 249 -3.68 13.75 0.30
C PRO A 249 -4.32 13.79 -1.08
N ASP A 250 -5.54 14.28 -1.15
CA ASP A 250 -6.22 14.52 -2.42
C ASP A 250 -5.55 15.72 -3.14
N GLU A 251 -4.96 15.45 -4.30
CA GLU A 251 -4.27 16.48 -5.10
C GLU A 251 -5.22 17.59 -5.59
N GLU A 252 -6.53 17.29 -5.68
CA GLU A 252 -7.55 18.26 -6.09
C GLU A 252 -8.13 19.07 -4.92
N GLY A 253 -7.74 18.74 -3.66
CA GLY A 253 -8.20 19.44 -2.45
C GLY A 253 -9.70 19.27 -2.16
N LYS A 254 -10.36 18.31 -2.78
CA LYS A 254 -11.79 18.02 -2.58
C LYS A 254 -12.06 17.23 -1.31
N ASP A 255 -11.07 16.43 -0.88
CA ASP A 255 -11.15 15.62 0.33
C ASP A 255 -10.61 16.43 1.51
N ARG A 256 -11.48 16.74 2.47
CA ARG A 256 -11.11 17.46 3.70
C ARG A 256 -10.28 16.60 4.67
N VAL A 257 -10.25 15.29 4.46
CA VAL A 257 -9.55 14.35 5.36
C VAL A 257 -8.16 14.09 4.82
N ASN A 258 -7.16 14.65 5.48
CA ASN A 258 -5.76 14.33 5.23
C ASN A 258 -5.14 13.71 6.51
N ILE A 259 -4.97 12.40 6.49
CA ILE A 259 -4.39 11.66 7.63
C ILE A 259 -2.95 12.11 7.97
N ARG A 260 -2.25 12.75 7.03
CA ARG A 260 -0.86 13.17 7.24
C ARG A 260 -0.72 14.46 8.03
N ASP A 261 -1.78 15.28 8.11
CA ASP A 261 -1.75 16.56 8.80
C ASP A 261 -1.58 16.41 10.32
N MET A 262 -1.97 15.26 10.88
CA MET A 262 -1.76 14.97 12.30
C MET A 262 -0.29 14.74 12.70
N PHE A 263 0.64 14.59 11.75
CA PHE A 263 2.05 14.41 12.06
C PHE A 263 2.76 15.76 12.03
N ILE A 264 3.45 16.09 13.10
CA ILE A 264 4.18 17.35 13.26
C ILE A 264 5.67 17.11 13.51
N ALA A 265 6.49 18.08 13.15
CA ALA A 265 7.91 18.08 13.48
C ALA A 265 8.12 18.45 14.94
N ASP A 266 9.25 18.02 15.50
CA ASP A 266 9.68 18.45 16.84
C ASP A 266 9.86 19.98 16.88
N ASN A 267 9.77 20.55 18.07
CA ASN A 267 9.95 21.98 18.26
C ASN A 267 11.33 22.43 17.74
N GLY A 268 11.34 23.46 16.91
CA GLY A 268 12.54 23.97 16.24
C GLY A 268 12.97 23.19 14.98
N TYR A 269 12.19 22.20 14.55
CA TYR A 269 12.41 21.41 13.34
C TYR A 269 11.28 21.61 12.33
N THR A 270 11.54 21.22 11.10
CA THR A 270 10.53 21.14 10.02
C THR A 270 10.69 19.85 9.24
N PHE A 271 9.62 19.39 8.59
CA PHE A 271 9.72 18.28 7.66
C PHE A 271 10.41 18.71 6.38
N LEU A 272 11.42 17.95 5.96
CA LEU A 272 12.02 18.02 4.64
C LEU A 272 11.55 16.82 3.83
N ALA A 273 10.84 17.07 2.75
CA ALA A 273 10.44 16.04 1.79
C ALA A 273 11.37 16.11 0.56
N ALA A 274 12.04 15.01 0.27
CA ALA A 274 12.88 14.87 -0.90
C ALA A 274 12.54 13.57 -1.64
N ASP A 275 12.34 13.64 -2.95
CA ASP A 275 12.03 12.50 -3.81
C ASP A 275 12.87 12.56 -5.09
N TYR A 276 13.34 11.39 -5.55
CA TYR A 276 14.02 11.29 -6.82
C TYR A 276 13.04 11.44 -7.97
N SER A 277 13.25 12.44 -8.82
CA SER A 277 12.40 12.64 -10.00
C SER A 277 12.50 11.48 -10.96
N ALA A 278 11.41 10.69 -11.08
CA ALA A 278 11.26 9.57 -12.01
C ALA A 278 12.43 8.56 -11.95
N ALA A 279 12.86 8.15 -10.75
CA ALA A 279 14.02 7.29 -10.54
C ALA A 279 14.00 6.03 -11.41
N GLU A 280 12.88 5.31 -11.44
CA GLU A 280 12.74 4.07 -12.21
C GLU A 280 12.90 4.30 -13.71
N LEU A 281 12.37 5.42 -14.24
CA LEU A 281 12.50 5.75 -15.67
C LEU A 281 13.92 6.19 -16.04
N ARG A 282 14.67 6.80 -15.08
CA ARG A 282 16.10 7.11 -15.27
C ARG A 282 16.93 5.83 -15.33
N VAL A 283 16.66 4.89 -14.43
CA VAL A 283 17.29 3.56 -14.46
C VAL A 283 16.95 2.84 -15.76
N LEU A 284 15.67 2.83 -16.18
CA LEU A 284 15.26 2.25 -17.47
C LEU A 284 16.00 2.88 -18.65
N ALA A 285 16.14 4.21 -18.68
CA ALA A 285 16.88 4.91 -19.72
C ALA A 285 18.36 4.46 -19.75
N HIS A 286 18.95 4.28 -18.57
CA HIS A 286 20.36 3.85 -18.44
C HIS A 286 20.55 2.40 -18.90
N VAL A 287 19.75 1.45 -18.43
CA VAL A 287 19.94 0.02 -18.76
C VAL A 287 19.52 -0.31 -20.21
N SER A 288 18.49 0.35 -20.72
CA SER A 288 18.03 0.15 -22.11
C SER A 288 18.83 0.95 -23.14
N GLN A 289 19.61 1.95 -22.71
CA GLN A 289 20.31 2.91 -23.56
C GLN A 289 19.39 3.57 -24.61
N GLU A 290 18.10 3.77 -24.26
CA GLU A 290 17.10 4.34 -25.17
C GLU A 290 17.37 5.82 -25.45
N PRO A 291 17.75 6.22 -26.70
CA PRO A 291 18.17 7.58 -26.98
C PRO A 291 17.08 8.64 -26.72
N ASN A 292 15.84 8.37 -27.10
CA ASN A 292 14.74 9.31 -26.92
C ASN A 292 14.43 9.54 -25.45
N LEU A 293 14.52 8.50 -24.60
CA LEU A 293 14.30 8.63 -23.17
C LEU A 293 15.46 9.37 -22.49
N ILE A 294 16.70 9.08 -22.89
CA ILE A 294 17.88 9.82 -22.43
C ILE A 294 17.79 11.31 -22.82
N GLN A 295 17.37 11.59 -24.05
CA GLN A 295 17.20 12.96 -24.52
C GLN A 295 16.10 13.69 -23.73
N ALA A 296 14.98 13.04 -23.43
CA ALA A 296 13.93 13.62 -22.60
C ALA A 296 14.42 14.06 -21.22
N PHE A 297 15.31 13.27 -20.59
CA PHE A 297 15.92 13.66 -19.33
C PHE A 297 16.95 14.80 -19.46
N LYS A 298 17.70 14.84 -20.56
CA LYS A 298 18.70 15.89 -20.81
C LYS A 298 18.07 17.24 -21.16
N SER A 299 16.90 17.26 -21.81
CA SER A 299 16.20 18.48 -22.18
C SER A 299 15.60 19.25 -20.99
N GLY A 300 15.44 18.58 -19.83
CA GLY A 300 14.79 19.17 -18.66
C GLY A 300 13.27 19.41 -18.80
N GLU A 301 12.67 18.93 -19.88
CA GLU A 301 11.24 19.02 -20.13
C GLU A 301 10.43 18.03 -19.27
N ASP A 302 9.12 18.24 -19.20
CA ASP A 302 8.22 17.27 -18.55
C ASP A 302 8.25 15.93 -19.32
N LEU A 303 8.90 14.93 -18.75
CA LEU A 303 9.09 13.62 -19.32
C LEU A 303 7.80 13.00 -19.85
N HIS A 304 6.70 13.16 -19.11
CA HIS A 304 5.41 12.56 -19.50
C HIS A 304 4.75 13.32 -20.64
N LYS A 305 4.95 14.65 -20.74
CA LYS A 305 4.54 15.42 -21.92
C LYS A 305 5.39 15.07 -23.13
N TYR A 306 6.69 14.92 -22.96
CA TYR A 306 7.59 14.51 -24.03
C TYR A 306 7.21 13.11 -24.56
N THR A 307 7.00 12.15 -23.66
CA THR A 307 6.51 10.80 -24.06
C THR A 307 5.17 10.88 -24.79
N ALA A 308 4.23 11.69 -24.27
CA ALA A 308 2.95 11.90 -24.93
C ALA A 308 3.10 12.49 -26.33
N SER A 309 4.03 13.46 -26.53
CA SER A 309 4.27 14.07 -27.84
C SER A 309 4.71 13.02 -28.86
N LEU A 310 5.57 12.09 -28.46
CA LEU A 310 6.02 11.00 -29.34
C LEU A 310 4.90 9.98 -29.62
N VAL A 311 4.14 9.60 -28.60
CA VAL A 311 3.05 8.61 -28.71
C VAL A 311 1.91 9.13 -29.59
N TYR A 312 1.53 10.40 -29.40
CA TYR A 312 0.38 10.99 -30.13
C TYR A 312 0.79 11.79 -31.37
N GLY A 313 2.09 11.94 -31.65
CA GLY A 313 2.59 12.69 -32.81
C GLY A 313 2.22 14.18 -32.75
N LYS A 314 2.20 14.77 -31.56
CA LYS A 314 1.85 16.19 -31.30
C LYS A 314 3.03 16.97 -30.75
N THR A 315 3.01 18.28 -30.92
CA THR A 315 3.97 19.14 -30.23
C THR A 315 3.65 19.21 -28.74
N ILE A 316 4.66 19.40 -27.88
CA ILE A 316 4.55 19.30 -26.41
C ILE A 316 3.51 20.28 -25.84
N ASP A 317 3.39 21.47 -26.43
CA ASP A 317 2.42 22.50 -26.07
C ASP A 317 0.96 22.10 -26.32
N LYS A 318 0.74 21.18 -27.27
CA LYS A 318 -0.60 20.68 -27.64
C LYS A 318 -1.01 19.40 -26.90
N ILE A 319 -0.18 18.90 -25.99
CA ILE A 319 -0.50 17.74 -25.19
C ILE A 319 -1.51 18.08 -24.10
N THR A 320 -2.63 17.38 -24.12
CA THR A 320 -3.68 17.52 -23.11
C THR A 320 -3.29 16.85 -21.78
N LYS A 321 -3.95 17.28 -20.69
CA LYS A 321 -3.76 16.63 -19.38
C LYS A 321 -4.06 15.13 -19.41
N LYS A 322 -5.07 14.71 -20.18
CA LYS A 322 -5.44 13.29 -20.33
C LYS A 322 -4.35 12.50 -21.04
N GLU A 323 -3.82 13.01 -22.16
CA GLU A 323 -2.74 12.35 -22.93
C GLU A 323 -1.46 12.25 -22.10
N ARG A 324 -1.10 13.31 -21.36
CA ARG A 324 0.01 13.28 -20.40
C ARG A 324 -0.18 12.20 -19.34
N GLN A 325 -1.39 12.07 -18.78
CA GLN A 325 -1.68 11.05 -17.77
C GLN A 325 -1.62 9.62 -18.34
N ILE A 326 -2.10 9.42 -19.55
CA ILE A 326 -2.00 8.12 -20.25
C ILE A 326 -0.52 7.78 -20.50
N ALA A 327 0.28 8.72 -20.99
CA ALA A 327 1.71 8.54 -21.22
C ALA A 327 2.46 8.23 -19.90
N LYS A 328 2.11 8.90 -18.80
CA LYS A 328 2.63 8.57 -17.47
C LYS A 328 2.28 7.13 -17.09
N SER A 329 1.02 6.74 -17.23
CA SER A 329 0.55 5.41 -16.85
C SER A 329 1.20 4.30 -17.68
N VAL A 330 1.32 4.45 -19.00
CA VAL A 330 1.97 3.43 -19.85
C VAL A 330 3.45 3.29 -19.53
N SER A 331 4.17 4.40 -19.28
CA SER A 331 5.59 4.36 -18.92
C SER A 331 5.82 3.54 -17.64
N PHE A 332 5.05 3.78 -16.60
CA PHE A 332 5.17 3.01 -15.36
C PHE A 332 4.69 1.56 -15.51
N LEU A 333 3.61 1.32 -16.25
CA LEU A 333 3.12 -0.04 -16.48
C LEU A 333 4.16 -0.91 -17.17
N ILE A 334 4.89 -0.38 -18.15
CA ILE A 334 5.93 -1.10 -18.88
C ILE A 334 7.09 -1.47 -17.94
N VAL A 335 7.53 -0.54 -17.08
CA VAL A 335 8.58 -0.81 -16.07
C VAL A 335 8.18 -1.98 -15.17
N TYR A 336 6.91 -2.09 -14.81
CA TYR A 336 6.39 -3.14 -13.92
C TYR A 336 5.75 -4.33 -14.65
N GLY A 337 5.99 -4.50 -15.96
CA GLY A 337 5.48 -5.63 -16.73
C GLY A 337 3.95 -5.63 -16.93
N GLY A 338 3.31 -4.47 -16.80
CA GLY A 338 1.87 -4.35 -17.04
C GLY A 338 1.53 -4.28 -18.52
N GLY A 339 0.33 -4.79 -18.90
CA GLY A 339 -0.16 -4.83 -20.27
C GLY A 339 -1.25 -3.80 -20.59
N PRO A 340 -1.73 -3.81 -21.85
CA PRO A 340 -2.78 -2.89 -22.33
C PRO A 340 -4.09 -2.98 -21.53
N GLU A 341 -4.47 -4.18 -21.09
CA GLU A 341 -5.69 -4.41 -20.29
C GLU A 341 -5.65 -3.58 -18.99
N LYS A 342 -4.51 -3.60 -18.33
CA LYS A 342 -4.30 -2.86 -17.07
C LYS A 342 -4.27 -1.35 -17.31
N LEU A 343 -3.72 -0.90 -18.45
CA LEU A 343 -3.79 0.50 -18.86
C LEU A 343 -5.23 0.95 -19.08
N ALA A 344 -6.00 0.17 -19.85
CA ALA A 344 -7.41 0.46 -20.14
C ALA A 344 -8.23 0.65 -18.87
N ASP A 345 -8.06 -0.26 -17.89
CA ASP A 345 -8.73 -0.18 -16.61
C ASP A 345 -8.27 1.00 -15.74
N GLN A 346 -6.99 1.33 -15.75
CA GLN A 346 -6.41 2.38 -14.91
C GLN A 346 -6.80 3.79 -15.36
N VAL A 347 -6.85 4.02 -16.67
CA VAL A 347 -7.09 5.36 -17.23
C VAL A 347 -8.46 5.53 -17.90
N GLY A 348 -9.30 4.49 -17.91
CA GLY A 348 -10.67 4.53 -18.41
C GLY A 348 -10.78 4.70 -19.93
N ILE A 349 -9.90 4.04 -20.70
CA ILE A 349 -9.94 3.99 -22.17
C ILE A 349 -10.33 2.60 -22.68
N SER A 350 -10.63 2.47 -23.98
CA SER A 350 -10.90 1.16 -24.56
C SER A 350 -9.62 0.31 -24.63
N ILE A 351 -9.78 -1.01 -24.73
CA ILE A 351 -8.64 -1.92 -24.82
C ILE A 351 -7.90 -1.74 -26.17
N GLU A 352 -8.64 -1.39 -27.23
CA GLU A 352 -8.09 -1.09 -28.54
C GLU A 352 -7.21 0.17 -28.48
N GLU A 353 -7.70 1.24 -27.85
CA GLU A 353 -6.93 2.46 -27.61
C GLU A 353 -5.69 2.18 -26.77
N ALA A 354 -5.81 1.37 -25.73
CA ALA A 354 -4.66 0.98 -24.89
C ALA A 354 -3.61 0.19 -25.68
N LYS A 355 -4.01 -0.74 -26.55
CA LYS A 355 -3.10 -1.48 -27.44
C LYS A 355 -2.39 -0.55 -28.43
N ASP A 356 -3.09 0.44 -28.98
CA ASP A 356 -2.51 1.44 -29.87
C ASP A 356 -1.47 2.30 -29.15
N VAL A 357 -1.77 2.73 -27.90
CA VAL A 357 -0.82 3.47 -27.05
C VAL A 357 0.45 2.65 -26.77
N PHE A 358 0.32 1.35 -26.42
CA PHE A 358 1.47 0.47 -26.22
C PHE A 358 2.31 0.31 -27.50
N PHE A 359 1.67 0.10 -28.64
CA PHE A 359 2.35 -0.01 -29.92
C PHE A 359 3.14 1.27 -30.26
N LYS A 360 2.51 2.44 -30.11
CA LYS A 360 3.14 3.74 -30.35
C LYS A 360 4.27 4.04 -29.35
N PHE A 361 4.10 3.62 -28.10
CA PHE A 361 5.15 3.75 -27.09
C PHE A 361 6.40 2.97 -27.49
N PHE A 362 6.28 1.69 -27.83
CA PHE A 362 7.43 0.89 -28.25
C PHE A 362 8.01 1.31 -29.62
N LYS A 363 7.20 1.95 -30.47
CA LYS A 363 7.71 2.61 -31.69
C LYS A 363 8.53 3.86 -31.38
N ALA A 364 8.13 4.62 -30.36
CA ALA A 364 8.85 5.80 -29.88
C ALA A 364 10.12 5.44 -29.09
N TYR A 365 10.11 4.28 -28.41
CA TYR A 365 11.18 3.80 -27.55
C TYR A 365 11.61 2.36 -27.92
N PRO A 366 12.21 2.15 -29.11
CA PRO A 366 12.57 0.80 -29.59
C PRO A 366 13.65 0.12 -28.73
N GLY A 367 14.56 0.89 -28.15
CA GLY A 367 15.60 0.37 -27.27
C GLY A 367 15.06 -0.27 -26.00
N ILE A 368 13.96 0.24 -25.44
CA ILE A 368 13.28 -0.38 -24.28
C ILE A 368 12.76 -1.77 -24.68
N LYS A 369 12.09 -1.89 -25.83
CA LYS A 369 11.56 -3.17 -26.31
C LYS A 369 12.68 -4.19 -26.50
N PHE A 370 13.73 -3.78 -27.20
CA PHE A 370 14.90 -4.64 -27.44
C PHE A 370 15.54 -5.12 -26.13
N TRP A 371 15.76 -4.21 -25.18
CA TRP A 371 16.32 -4.56 -23.87
C TRP A 371 15.44 -5.54 -23.11
N MET A 372 14.11 -5.34 -23.09
CA MET A 372 13.18 -6.26 -22.43
C MET A 372 13.21 -7.67 -23.04
N GLU A 373 13.22 -7.76 -24.38
CA GLU A 373 13.27 -9.04 -25.11
C GLU A 373 14.60 -9.76 -24.89
N ALA A 374 15.72 -9.04 -24.93
CA ALA A 374 17.05 -9.58 -24.69
C ALA A 374 17.22 -10.08 -23.24
N THR A 375 16.74 -9.31 -22.26
CA THR A 375 16.78 -9.71 -20.86
C THR A 375 15.91 -10.96 -20.60
N ALA A 376 14.72 -11.01 -21.17
CA ALA A 376 13.84 -12.17 -21.07
C ALA A 376 14.43 -13.43 -21.72
N ALA A 377 15.19 -13.29 -22.81
CA ALA A 377 15.89 -14.40 -23.45
C ALA A 377 17.05 -14.91 -22.58
N SER A 378 17.88 -14.02 -22.02
CA SER A 378 19.04 -14.39 -21.20
C SER A 378 18.69 -15.11 -19.89
N ILE A 379 17.47 -14.93 -19.37
CA ILE A 379 16.99 -15.64 -18.15
C ILE A 379 16.52 -17.07 -18.49
N ARG A 380 16.19 -17.36 -19.75
CA ARG A 380 15.70 -18.68 -20.17
C ARG A 380 16.83 -19.64 -20.57
N GLU A 381 18.00 -19.11 -20.84
CA GLU A 381 19.24 -19.86 -21.01
C GLU A 381 19.91 -20.20 -19.66
#